data_61094830d3370b4c1b9342ce6457d1ec
#
_entry.id   61094830d3370b4c1b9342ce6457d1ec
#
_cell.length_a   1.000
_cell.length_b   1.000
_cell.length_c   1.000
_cell.angle_alpha   90.00
_cell.angle_beta   90.00
_cell.angle_gamma   90.00
#
_symmetry.space_group_name_H-M   'P 1'
#
loop_
_entity.id
_entity.type
_entity.pdbx_description
1 polymer ?
#
loop_
_entity_poly.entity_id
_entity_poly.type
_entity_poly.pdbx_seq_one_letter_code
_entity_poly.pdbx_strand_id
1 'polypeptide(L)'
;LHTMGPAPEPNMTILWSEQLPEAFKQYAAKVSIDTSSVQYENDDLMRPDFDNDDYAIACCVSPQVVGQHMQFFGARANLAKALLYTINGGIDEKSKAQVGPVVDKVQDEILDFDALMPRFDNMLEWLATQYVTALNIIHYSHDRYSYEASLMALMDRDVHRTMACGIAGLSVVADSLAAIKYATVKPVRDEDGIAVDFKIEGDYPKFGNNDARVDDIACDLVERFMKKIQKMHTYREAVPTQSILTITSNVVYGKKTGNTPDGRRA
;
A
#
# COMPACT_ATOMS: atom_id res chain seq x y z
N LEU A 1 26.15 2.50 -9.42
CA LEU A 1 26.16 1.71 -8.18
C LEU A 1 27.26 2.15 -7.22
N HIS A 2 28.54 2.13 -7.63
CA HIS A 2 29.65 2.44 -6.73
C HIS A 2 29.60 3.87 -6.13
N THR A 3 29.23 4.85 -6.91
CA THR A 3 29.19 6.25 -6.49
C THR A 3 27.91 6.64 -5.74
N MET A 4 26.79 6.03 -6.06
CA MET A 4 25.48 6.40 -5.51
C MET A 4 25.06 5.45 -4.39
N GLY A 5 25.49 4.20 -4.42
CA GLY A 5 25.12 3.21 -3.40
C GLY A 5 25.41 3.65 -1.96
N PRO A 6 26.53 4.32 -1.62
CA PRO A 6 26.80 4.79 -0.26
C PRO A 6 25.93 5.94 0.23
N ALA A 7 25.21 6.64 -0.68
CA ALA A 7 24.35 7.74 -0.31
C ALA A 7 22.91 7.23 -0.09
N PRO A 8 22.20 7.67 0.97
CA PRO A 8 20.81 7.29 1.19
C PRO A 8 19.86 7.89 0.14
N GLU A 9 20.26 8.93 -0.53
CA GLU A 9 19.54 9.64 -1.59
C GLU A 9 20.50 10.16 -2.66
N PRO A 10 20.12 10.18 -3.93
CA PRO A 10 18.84 9.68 -4.46
C PRO A 10 18.77 8.15 -4.49
N ASN A 11 17.57 7.61 -4.45
CA ASN A 11 17.36 6.17 -4.65
C ASN A 11 17.74 5.77 -6.07
N MET A 12 18.32 4.58 -6.20
CA MET A 12 18.68 3.99 -7.48
C MET A 12 17.77 2.80 -7.75
N THR A 13 17.06 2.80 -8.86
CA THR A 13 16.25 1.66 -9.29
C THR A 13 17.01 0.86 -10.34
N ILE A 14 17.16 -0.43 -10.08
CA ILE A 14 17.69 -1.40 -11.04
C ILE A 14 16.50 -2.09 -11.70
N LEU A 15 16.40 -2.00 -13.00
CA LEU A 15 15.50 -2.82 -13.80
C LEU A 15 16.12 -4.22 -13.89
N TRP A 16 15.60 -5.13 -13.07
CA TRP A 16 16.12 -6.48 -12.94
C TRP A 16 15.54 -7.39 -14.01
N SER A 17 16.44 -8.09 -14.70
CA SER A 17 16.09 -9.10 -15.70
C SER A 17 16.95 -10.34 -15.54
N GLU A 18 16.42 -11.50 -15.91
CA GLU A 18 17.20 -12.74 -16.00
C GLU A 18 18.36 -12.63 -17.00
N GLN A 19 18.22 -11.77 -18.01
CA GLN A 19 19.22 -11.53 -19.05
C GLN A 19 20.42 -10.68 -18.59
N LEU A 20 20.36 -10.05 -17.42
CA LEU A 20 21.48 -9.26 -16.91
C LEU A 20 22.73 -10.14 -16.68
N PRO A 21 23.95 -9.64 -17.00
CA PRO A 21 25.18 -10.36 -16.76
C PRO A 21 25.34 -10.76 -15.28
N GLU A 22 25.78 -11.99 -15.05
CA GLU A 22 25.95 -12.54 -13.70
C GLU A 22 26.85 -11.67 -12.81
N ALA A 23 27.94 -11.14 -13.36
CA ALA A 23 28.83 -10.24 -12.64
C ALA A 23 28.14 -8.95 -12.18
N PHE A 24 27.19 -8.43 -12.99
CA PHE A 24 26.37 -7.27 -12.60
C PHE A 24 25.40 -7.62 -11.48
N LYS A 25 24.73 -8.79 -11.58
CA LYS A 25 23.79 -9.27 -10.54
C LYS A 25 24.50 -9.42 -9.19
N GLN A 26 25.68 -10.06 -9.18
CA GLN A 26 26.48 -10.24 -7.96
C GLN A 26 26.94 -8.90 -7.37
N TYR A 27 27.36 -7.97 -8.22
CA TYR A 27 27.77 -6.65 -7.77
C TYR A 27 26.61 -5.83 -7.24
N ALA A 28 25.44 -5.86 -7.90
CA ALA A 28 24.23 -5.21 -7.46
C ALA A 28 23.76 -5.75 -6.08
N ALA A 29 23.76 -7.08 -5.92
CA ALA A 29 23.43 -7.71 -4.65
C ALA A 29 24.39 -7.28 -3.53
N LYS A 30 25.69 -7.24 -3.80
CA LYS A 30 26.68 -6.74 -2.83
C LYS A 30 26.42 -5.31 -2.40
N VAL A 31 26.16 -4.41 -3.37
CA VAL A 31 25.84 -3.01 -3.07
C VAL A 31 24.57 -2.90 -2.24
N SER A 32 23.56 -3.72 -2.51
CA SER A 32 22.31 -3.74 -1.74
C SER A 32 22.49 -4.21 -0.30
N ILE A 33 23.46 -5.10 -0.04
CA ILE A 33 23.82 -5.54 1.32
C ILE A 33 24.55 -4.42 2.07
N ASP A 34 25.44 -3.72 1.36
CA ASP A 34 26.31 -2.70 1.94
C ASP A 34 25.58 -1.34 2.13
N THR A 35 24.46 -1.13 1.44
CA THR A 35 23.76 0.17 1.40
C THR A 35 22.25 -0.01 1.42
N SER A 36 21.49 1.08 1.60
CA SER A 36 20.02 1.07 1.59
C SER A 36 19.40 1.91 0.46
N SER A 37 20.19 2.32 -0.51
CA SER A 37 19.76 3.25 -1.58
C SER A 37 19.36 2.56 -2.89
N VAL A 38 19.53 1.24 -2.98
CA VAL A 38 19.23 0.46 -4.18
C VAL A 38 17.89 -0.27 -4.02
N GLN A 39 17.03 -0.13 -5.01
CA GLN A 39 15.77 -0.87 -5.13
C GLN A 39 15.70 -1.59 -6.48
N TYR A 40 14.80 -2.55 -6.60
CA TYR A 40 14.67 -3.39 -7.78
C TYR A 40 13.24 -3.37 -8.29
N GLU A 41 13.12 -3.31 -9.61
CA GLU A 41 11.87 -3.52 -10.34
C GLU A 41 12.07 -4.64 -11.35
N ASN A 42 11.08 -5.49 -11.53
CA ASN A 42 11.19 -6.63 -12.42
C ASN A 42 10.91 -6.22 -13.86
N ASP A 43 11.99 -6.03 -14.64
CA ASP A 43 11.91 -5.63 -16.05
C ASP A 43 11.24 -6.69 -16.94
N ASP A 44 11.50 -7.96 -16.65
CA ASP A 44 10.94 -9.07 -17.45
C ASP A 44 9.39 -9.15 -17.31
N LEU A 45 8.85 -8.73 -16.16
CA LEU A 45 7.40 -8.67 -15.92
C LEU A 45 6.79 -7.34 -16.40
N MET A 46 7.52 -6.23 -16.31
CA MET A 46 6.96 -4.91 -16.66
C MET A 46 7.05 -4.62 -18.17
N ARG A 47 8.13 -5.02 -18.82
CA ARG A 47 8.37 -4.73 -20.25
C ARG A 47 7.21 -5.10 -21.19
N PRO A 48 6.52 -6.24 -21.02
CA PRO A 48 5.39 -6.59 -21.88
C PRO A 48 4.20 -5.63 -21.79
N ASP A 49 4.09 -4.84 -20.71
CA ASP A 49 3.00 -3.88 -20.53
C ASP A 49 3.26 -2.55 -21.26
N PHE A 50 4.45 -2.40 -21.86
CA PHE A 50 4.84 -1.21 -22.61
C PHE A 50 5.15 -1.60 -24.07
N ASP A 51 4.52 -0.94 -25.03
CA ASP A 51 4.69 -1.21 -26.47
C ASP A 51 6.10 -0.91 -26.98
N ASN A 52 6.88 -0.22 -26.18
CA ASN A 52 8.27 0.10 -26.46
C ASN A 52 9.13 -0.11 -25.20
N ASP A 53 10.45 -0.14 -25.41
CA ASP A 53 11.41 -0.32 -24.32
C ASP A 53 11.79 1.01 -23.62
N ASP A 54 11.17 2.12 -24.02
CA ASP A 54 11.50 3.47 -23.54
C ASP A 54 10.69 3.86 -22.31
N TYR A 55 10.58 2.99 -21.34
CA TYR A 55 10.01 3.33 -20.03
C TYR A 55 11.10 3.56 -18.99
N ALA A 56 10.79 4.38 -18.01
CA ALA A 56 11.63 4.66 -16.86
C ALA A 56 10.81 4.59 -15.57
N ILE A 57 11.48 4.36 -14.46
CA ILE A 57 10.83 4.39 -13.15
C ILE A 57 10.87 5.82 -12.63
N ALA A 58 9.70 6.43 -12.55
CA ALA A 58 9.56 7.75 -11.95
C ALA A 58 9.42 7.62 -10.43
N CYS A 59 10.06 8.51 -9.69
CA CYS A 59 10.12 8.55 -8.24
C CYS A 59 10.70 7.24 -7.66
N CYS A 60 9.84 6.33 -7.19
CA CYS A 60 10.25 5.11 -6.50
C CYS A 60 9.92 3.85 -7.31
N VAL A 61 8.69 3.71 -7.80
CA VAL A 61 8.14 2.45 -8.35
C VAL A 61 7.16 2.66 -9.50
N SER A 62 7.08 3.83 -10.10
CA SER A 62 6.08 4.14 -11.11
C SER A 62 6.68 4.04 -12.51
N PRO A 63 6.41 2.97 -13.26
CA PRO A 63 6.88 2.87 -14.63
C PRO A 63 6.11 3.86 -15.51
N GLN A 64 6.84 4.62 -16.33
CA GLN A 64 6.28 5.65 -17.21
C GLN A 64 7.04 5.71 -18.51
N VAL A 65 6.33 5.87 -19.63
CA VAL A 65 6.94 6.23 -20.90
C VAL A 65 7.18 7.74 -20.91
N VAL A 66 8.43 8.12 -21.09
CA VAL A 66 8.84 9.53 -21.03
C VAL A 66 8.16 10.36 -22.11
N GLY A 67 7.59 11.49 -21.72
CA GLY A 67 6.86 12.40 -22.62
C GLY A 67 5.40 11.99 -22.91
N GLN A 68 5.03 10.73 -22.68
CA GLN A 68 3.69 10.20 -23.00
C GLN A 68 2.83 9.94 -21.76
N HIS A 69 3.44 9.56 -20.64
CA HIS A 69 2.72 9.24 -19.42
C HIS A 69 2.81 10.37 -18.39
N MET A 70 1.70 10.64 -17.77
CA MET A 70 1.59 11.55 -16.63
C MET A 70 0.93 10.82 -15.47
N GLN A 71 1.52 10.93 -14.28
CA GLN A 71 1.00 10.28 -13.09
C GLN A 71 0.51 11.28 -12.07
N PHE A 72 -0.76 11.16 -11.69
CA PHE A 72 -1.29 11.80 -10.49
C PHE A 72 -0.85 10.99 -9.26
N PHE A 73 -0.30 11.67 -8.28
CA PHE A 73 0.19 11.08 -7.05
C PHE A 73 -0.22 11.92 -5.85
N GLY A 74 -0.64 11.30 -4.77
CA GLY A 74 -1.13 12.03 -3.60
C GLY A 74 -0.75 11.37 -2.28
N ALA A 75 -1.66 10.60 -1.73
CA ALA A 75 -1.56 10.00 -0.41
C ALA A 75 -1.56 8.47 -0.48
N ARG A 76 -1.40 7.81 0.67
CA ARG A 76 -1.58 6.35 0.80
C ARG A 76 -2.75 6.02 1.69
N ALA A 77 -3.48 4.96 1.35
CA ALA A 77 -4.51 4.38 2.21
C ALA A 77 -3.87 3.46 3.25
N ASN A 78 -4.18 3.67 4.54
CA ASN A 78 -3.67 2.84 5.63
C ASN A 78 -4.63 1.67 5.90
N LEU A 79 -4.32 0.50 5.34
CA LEU A 79 -5.16 -0.70 5.49
C LEU A 79 -5.19 -1.24 6.93
N ALA A 80 -4.09 -1.10 7.67
CA ALA A 80 -4.04 -1.52 9.08
C ALA A 80 -5.01 -0.70 9.95
N LYS A 81 -5.15 0.59 9.65
CA LYS A 81 -6.12 1.45 10.30
C LYS A 81 -7.55 1.06 9.94
N ALA A 82 -7.80 0.72 8.67
CA ALA A 82 -9.11 0.22 8.24
C ALA A 82 -9.52 -1.08 8.94
N LEU A 83 -8.57 -1.99 9.17
CA LEU A 83 -8.84 -3.21 9.95
C LEU A 83 -9.25 -2.88 11.39
N LEU A 84 -8.55 -1.95 12.05
CA LEU A 84 -8.92 -1.51 13.40
C LEU A 84 -10.28 -0.80 13.42
N TYR A 85 -10.61 0.00 12.40
CA TYR A 85 -11.96 0.58 12.27
C TYR A 85 -13.03 -0.48 12.09
N THR A 86 -12.73 -1.55 11.35
CA THR A 86 -13.67 -2.68 11.20
C THR A 86 -13.98 -3.32 12.55
N ILE A 87 -12.96 -3.56 13.36
CA ILE A 87 -13.11 -4.18 14.69
C ILE A 87 -13.85 -3.23 15.64
N ASN A 88 -13.59 -1.93 15.55
CA ASN A 88 -14.07 -0.91 16.47
C ASN A 88 -15.31 -0.13 15.97
N GLY A 89 -16.01 -0.61 14.95
CA GLY A 89 -17.23 0.04 14.47
C GLY A 89 -17.02 1.43 13.87
N GLY A 90 -15.88 1.66 13.22
CA GLY A 90 -15.51 2.93 12.63
C GLY A 90 -14.85 3.93 13.59
N ILE A 91 -14.66 3.56 14.85
CA ILE A 91 -14.03 4.40 15.86
C ILE A 91 -12.51 4.24 15.80
N ASP A 92 -11.81 5.36 15.83
CA ASP A 92 -10.35 5.41 15.93
C ASP A 92 -9.90 5.02 17.34
N GLU A 93 -9.06 4.00 17.46
CA GLU A 93 -8.62 3.43 18.74
C GLU A 93 -7.72 4.38 19.54
N LYS A 94 -7.11 5.37 18.89
CA LYS A 94 -6.21 6.33 19.56
C LYS A 94 -6.94 7.61 19.96
N SER A 95 -7.69 8.23 19.04
CA SER A 95 -8.39 9.49 19.29
C SER A 95 -9.79 9.32 19.87
N LYS A 96 -10.34 8.09 19.83
CA LYS A 96 -11.73 7.75 20.21
C LYS A 96 -12.80 8.44 19.38
N ALA A 97 -12.42 9.08 18.29
CA ALA A 97 -13.34 9.74 17.39
C ALA A 97 -13.97 8.75 16.40
N GLN A 98 -15.22 8.99 16.02
CA GLN A 98 -15.86 8.30 14.91
C GLN A 98 -15.25 8.82 13.60
N VAL A 99 -14.45 8.02 12.93
CA VAL A 99 -13.76 8.38 11.67
C VAL A 99 -14.32 7.61 10.49
N GLY A 100 -14.52 6.31 10.67
CA GLY A 100 -15.14 5.44 9.66
C GLY A 100 -16.67 5.47 9.72
N PRO A 101 -17.35 4.69 8.87
CA PRO A 101 -18.80 4.53 8.93
C PRO A 101 -19.23 3.97 10.28
N VAL A 102 -20.39 4.42 10.74
CA VAL A 102 -21.00 3.90 11.98
C VAL A 102 -21.54 2.51 11.69
N VAL A 103 -20.89 1.51 12.23
CA VAL A 103 -21.29 0.10 12.15
C VAL A 103 -21.12 -0.56 13.51
N ASP A 104 -21.71 -1.73 13.71
CA ASP A 104 -21.56 -2.46 14.96
C ASP A 104 -20.10 -2.85 15.21
N LYS A 105 -19.61 -2.63 16.43
CA LYS A 105 -18.32 -3.14 16.88
C LYS A 105 -18.35 -4.68 16.85
N VAL A 106 -17.20 -5.29 16.55
CA VAL A 106 -17.04 -6.73 16.74
C VAL A 106 -17.02 -7.01 18.24
N GLN A 107 -17.98 -7.79 18.75
CA GLN A 107 -18.13 -8.05 20.18
C GLN A 107 -17.55 -9.39 20.63
N ASP A 108 -17.14 -10.21 19.67
CA ASP A 108 -16.67 -11.57 19.93
C ASP A 108 -15.44 -11.56 20.87
N GLU A 109 -15.38 -12.52 21.78
CA GLU A 109 -14.23 -12.73 22.67
C GLU A 109 -12.99 -13.20 21.90
N ILE A 110 -13.21 -13.95 20.82
CA ILE A 110 -12.18 -14.43 19.90
C ILE A 110 -12.57 -13.93 18.52
N LEU A 111 -11.65 -13.29 17.82
CA LEU A 111 -11.91 -12.85 16.46
C LEU A 111 -12.01 -14.05 15.52
N ASP A 112 -13.05 -14.07 14.72
CA ASP A 112 -13.30 -15.07 13.68
C ASP A 112 -13.00 -14.50 12.30
N PHE A 113 -12.18 -15.20 11.52
CA PHE A 113 -11.74 -14.73 10.20
C PHE A 113 -12.91 -14.62 9.21
N ASP A 114 -13.78 -15.63 9.14
CA ASP A 114 -14.85 -15.67 8.15
C ASP A 114 -15.96 -14.65 8.47
N ALA A 115 -16.20 -14.38 9.75
CA ALA A 115 -17.12 -13.34 10.19
C ALA A 115 -16.56 -11.93 10.01
N LEU A 116 -15.24 -11.75 10.15
CA LEU A 116 -14.57 -10.44 10.04
C LEU A 116 -14.40 -10.01 8.59
N MET A 117 -14.06 -10.91 7.68
CA MET A 117 -13.72 -10.56 6.29
C MET A 117 -14.83 -9.81 5.55
N PRO A 118 -16.12 -10.17 5.60
CA PRO A 118 -17.18 -9.37 4.97
C PRO A 118 -17.28 -7.95 5.54
N ARG A 119 -17.08 -7.78 6.84
CA ARG A 119 -17.09 -6.46 7.49
C ARG A 119 -15.89 -5.63 7.05
N PHE A 120 -14.72 -6.27 6.96
CA PHE A 120 -13.51 -5.62 6.48
C PHE A 120 -13.63 -5.24 4.99
N ASP A 121 -14.22 -6.10 4.17
CA ASP A 121 -14.47 -5.80 2.77
C ASP A 121 -15.36 -4.55 2.57
N ASN A 122 -16.41 -4.40 3.39
CA ASN A 122 -17.24 -3.19 3.41
C ASN A 122 -16.47 -1.95 3.87
N MET A 123 -15.57 -2.10 4.86
CA MET A 123 -14.71 -1.01 5.30
C MET A 123 -13.71 -0.59 4.20
N LEU A 124 -13.19 -1.55 3.44
CA LEU A 124 -12.32 -1.28 2.29
C LEU A 124 -13.08 -0.55 1.16
N GLU A 125 -14.38 -0.84 0.94
CA GLU A 125 -15.21 -0.11 -0.01
C GLU A 125 -15.37 1.37 0.40
N TRP A 126 -15.67 1.61 1.67
CA TRP A 126 -15.72 2.96 2.22
C TRP A 126 -14.36 3.66 2.08
N LEU A 127 -13.27 2.98 2.46
CA LEU A 127 -11.92 3.55 2.37
C LEU A 127 -11.55 3.90 0.93
N ALA A 128 -11.85 3.04 -0.05
CA ALA A 128 -11.61 3.30 -1.46
C ALA A 128 -12.34 4.56 -1.93
N THR A 129 -13.61 4.72 -1.53
CA THR A 129 -14.41 5.90 -1.84
C THR A 129 -13.79 7.18 -1.27
N GLN A 130 -13.43 7.18 0.02
CA GLN A 130 -12.80 8.34 0.65
C GLN A 130 -11.44 8.65 0.03
N TYR A 131 -10.66 7.61 -0.25
CA TYR A 131 -9.32 7.72 -0.79
C TYR A 131 -9.32 8.34 -2.19
N VAL A 132 -10.11 7.80 -3.13
CA VAL A 132 -10.20 8.34 -4.49
C VAL A 132 -10.81 9.74 -4.48
N THR A 133 -11.80 9.99 -3.65
CA THR A 133 -12.37 11.34 -3.48
C THR A 133 -11.31 12.34 -3.02
N ALA A 134 -10.49 11.97 -2.03
CA ALA A 134 -9.40 12.82 -1.55
C ALA A 134 -8.36 13.09 -2.64
N LEU A 135 -7.95 12.06 -3.41
CA LEU A 135 -7.04 12.23 -4.53
C LEU A 135 -7.63 13.15 -5.61
N ASN A 136 -8.89 12.99 -5.97
CA ASN A 136 -9.57 13.85 -6.93
C ASN A 136 -9.58 15.32 -6.47
N ILE A 137 -9.86 15.58 -5.18
CA ILE A 137 -9.84 16.93 -4.61
C ILE A 137 -8.43 17.51 -4.64
N ILE A 138 -7.41 16.73 -4.29
CA ILE A 138 -5.99 17.15 -4.31
C ILE A 138 -5.61 17.60 -5.73
N HIS A 139 -5.87 16.77 -6.74
CA HIS A 139 -5.48 17.06 -8.11
C HIS A 139 -6.29 18.21 -8.73
N TYR A 140 -7.60 18.27 -8.47
CA TYR A 140 -8.41 19.41 -8.85
C TYR A 140 -7.89 20.72 -8.22
N SER A 141 -7.49 20.67 -6.94
CA SER A 141 -6.98 21.84 -6.24
C SER A 141 -5.63 22.31 -6.80
N HIS A 142 -4.76 21.38 -7.18
CA HIS A 142 -3.50 21.69 -7.85
C HIS A 142 -3.72 22.33 -9.23
N ASP A 143 -4.66 21.80 -10.00
CA ASP A 143 -4.96 22.31 -11.34
C ASP A 143 -5.53 23.72 -11.36
N ARG A 144 -6.19 24.16 -10.30
CA ARG A 144 -6.60 25.57 -10.15
C ARG A 144 -5.43 26.55 -10.26
N TYR A 145 -4.22 26.08 -10.00
CA TYR A 145 -2.99 26.86 -10.11
C TYR A 145 -2.15 26.49 -11.33
N SER A 146 -2.79 25.90 -12.36
CA SER A 146 -2.16 25.51 -13.61
C SER A 146 -1.05 24.45 -13.47
N TYR A 147 -1.15 23.60 -12.47
CA TYR A 147 -0.13 22.57 -12.22
C TYR A 147 -0.01 21.60 -13.40
N GLU A 148 -1.12 21.01 -13.86
CA GLU A 148 -1.09 20.13 -15.01
C GLU A 148 -0.66 20.87 -16.30
N ALA A 149 -1.15 22.09 -16.53
CA ALA A 149 -0.76 22.88 -17.70
C ALA A 149 0.74 23.12 -17.76
N SER A 150 1.39 23.32 -16.61
CA SER A 150 2.85 23.48 -16.53
C SER A 150 3.58 22.18 -16.85
N LEU A 151 3.08 21.04 -16.39
CA LEU A 151 3.65 19.72 -16.71
C LEU A 151 3.42 19.34 -18.17
N MET A 152 2.25 19.65 -18.73
CA MET A 152 1.89 19.35 -20.11
C MET A 152 2.78 20.05 -21.13
N ALA A 153 3.47 21.15 -20.75
CA ALA A 153 4.46 21.80 -21.60
C ALA A 153 5.66 20.88 -21.94
N LEU A 154 5.88 19.82 -21.17
CA LEU A 154 6.96 18.85 -21.33
C LEU A 154 6.47 17.50 -21.90
N MET A 155 5.18 17.41 -22.22
CA MET A 155 4.55 16.17 -22.71
C MET A 155 4.30 16.22 -24.20
N ASP A 156 4.24 15.03 -24.78
CA ASP A 156 3.80 14.83 -26.16
C ASP A 156 2.26 15.00 -26.26
N ARG A 157 1.77 14.84 -27.47
CA ARG A 157 0.35 14.77 -27.74
C ARG A 157 -0.21 13.43 -27.22
N ASP A 158 -1.49 13.41 -26.86
CA ASP A 158 -2.23 12.20 -26.45
C ASP A 158 -1.66 11.55 -25.18
N VAL A 159 -1.53 12.35 -24.14
CA VAL A 159 -0.97 11.91 -22.85
C VAL A 159 -1.83 10.88 -22.15
N HIS A 160 -1.22 9.76 -21.79
CA HIS A 160 -1.83 8.73 -20.94
C HIS A 160 -1.70 9.12 -19.47
N ARG A 161 -2.85 9.26 -18.78
CA ARG A 161 -2.89 9.65 -17.37
C ARG A 161 -3.09 8.44 -16.49
N THR A 162 -2.24 8.31 -15.46
CA THR A 162 -2.40 7.33 -14.39
C THR A 162 -2.61 8.03 -13.05
N MET A 163 -3.27 7.33 -12.11
CA MET A 163 -3.41 7.78 -10.73
C MET A 163 -2.80 6.74 -9.81
N ALA A 164 -1.69 7.08 -9.18
CA ALA A 164 -0.98 6.19 -8.28
C ALA A 164 -1.72 6.06 -6.94
N CYS A 165 -2.32 4.90 -6.72
CA CYS A 165 -3.04 4.56 -5.50
C CYS A 165 -2.14 3.71 -4.60
N GLY A 166 -1.41 4.36 -3.70
CA GLY A 166 -0.54 3.67 -2.76
C GLY A 166 -1.28 3.13 -1.54
N ILE A 167 -0.82 2.01 -1.01
CA ILE A 167 -1.28 1.46 0.27
C ILE A 167 -0.15 1.41 1.29
N ALA A 168 -0.52 1.49 2.56
CA ALA A 168 0.36 1.30 3.70
C ALA A 168 -0.20 0.22 4.62
N GLY A 169 0.68 -0.51 5.32
CA GLY A 169 0.29 -1.50 6.30
C GLY A 169 -0.14 -2.85 5.73
N LEU A 170 0.20 -3.17 4.47
CA LEU A 170 -0.17 -4.46 3.86
C LEU A 170 0.35 -5.64 4.68
N SER A 171 1.64 -5.68 5.02
CA SER A 171 2.22 -6.76 5.83
C SER A 171 1.56 -6.90 7.20
N VAL A 172 1.27 -5.77 7.85
CA VAL A 172 0.59 -5.76 9.16
C VAL A 172 -0.82 -6.34 9.07
N VAL A 173 -1.55 -6.03 7.99
CA VAL A 173 -2.91 -6.58 7.80
C VAL A 173 -2.85 -8.04 7.42
N ALA A 174 -1.94 -8.44 6.54
CA ALA A 174 -1.76 -9.83 6.16
C ALA A 174 -1.43 -10.70 7.39
N ASP A 175 -0.48 -10.25 8.21
CA ASP A 175 -0.12 -10.93 9.46
C ASP A 175 -1.26 -10.93 10.48
N SER A 176 -1.99 -9.83 10.60
CA SER A 176 -3.16 -9.74 11.50
C SER A 176 -4.27 -10.72 11.09
N LEU A 177 -4.58 -10.79 9.81
CA LEU A 177 -5.57 -11.74 9.28
C LEU A 177 -5.08 -13.17 9.36
N ALA A 178 -3.79 -13.42 9.14
CA ALA A 178 -3.18 -14.74 9.34
C ALA A 178 -3.25 -15.17 10.82
N ALA A 179 -2.97 -14.26 11.75
CA ALA A 179 -3.11 -14.52 13.19
C ALA A 179 -4.56 -14.87 13.55
N ILE A 180 -5.54 -14.11 13.04
CA ILE A 180 -6.97 -14.37 13.27
C ILE A 180 -7.41 -15.71 12.66
N LYS A 181 -6.85 -16.10 11.51
CA LYS A 181 -7.23 -17.33 10.79
C LYS A 181 -6.58 -18.58 11.37
N TYR A 182 -5.34 -18.51 11.83
CA TYR A 182 -4.53 -19.68 12.19
C TYR A 182 -4.17 -19.79 13.67
N ALA A 183 -4.39 -18.72 14.44
CA ALA A 183 -4.17 -18.69 15.88
C ALA A 183 -5.45 -18.24 16.61
N THR A 184 -5.39 -18.08 17.91
CA THR A 184 -6.49 -17.53 18.72
C THR A 184 -6.17 -16.08 19.06
N VAL A 185 -6.95 -15.14 18.55
CA VAL A 185 -6.78 -13.71 18.79
C VAL A 185 -7.93 -13.16 19.62
N LYS A 186 -7.61 -12.67 20.82
CA LYS A 186 -8.57 -12.09 21.78
C LYS A 186 -8.35 -10.58 21.86
N PRO A 187 -9.30 -9.74 21.45
CA PRO A 187 -9.19 -8.30 21.61
C PRO A 187 -9.29 -7.91 23.08
N VAL A 188 -8.40 -7.02 23.51
CA VAL A 188 -8.44 -6.36 24.81
C VAL A 188 -9.15 -5.03 24.65
N ARG A 189 -10.30 -4.87 25.28
CA ARG A 189 -11.16 -3.69 25.16
C ARG A 189 -11.01 -2.77 26.34
N ASP A 190 -11.12 -1.48 26.11
CA ASP A 190 -11.24 -0.47 27.15
C ASP A 190 -12.70 -0.36 27.68
N GLU A 191 -12.93 0.64 28.55
CA GLU A 191 -14.23 0.91 29.20
C GLU A 191 -15.33 1.23 28.18
N ASP A 192 -14.97 1.78 27.01
CA ASP A 192 -15.88 2.11 25.92
C ASP A 192 -16.10 0.92 24.94
N GLY A 193 -15.50 -0.25 25.25
CA GLY A 193 -15.58 -1.44 24.43
C GLY A 193 -14.75 -1.35 23.13
N ILE A 194 -13.78 -0.46 23.07
CA ILE A 194 -12.87 -0.29 21.95
C ILE A 194 -11.69 -1.24 22.12
N ALA A 195 -11.39 -2.05 21.12
CA ALA A 195 -10.21 -2.89 21.11
C ALA A 195 -8.95 -2.01 20.98
N VAL A 196 -8.14 -2.00 22.02
CA VAL A 196 -6.91 -1.21 22.15
C VAL A 196 -5.67 -2.07 22.14
N ASP A 197 -5.83 -3.38 22.36
CA ASP A 197 -4.75 -4.37 22.34
C ASP A 197 -5.29 -5.75 21.96
N PHE A 198 -4.38 -6.71 21.70
CA PHE A 198 -4.72 -8.06 21.29
C PHE A 198 -3.82 -9.08 21.98
N LYS A 199 -4.41 -10.15 22.49
CA LYS A 199 -3.71 -11.34 23.00
C LYS A 199 -3.78 -12.43 21.96
N ILE A 200 -2.62 -12.99 21.62
CA ILE A 200 -2.47 -14.02 20.62
C ILE A 200 -1.97 -15.30 21.28
N GLU A 201 -2.66 -16.40 21.05
CA GLU A 201 -2.31 -17.72 21.53
C GLU A 201 -2.18 -18.66 20.33
N GLY A 202 -1.01 -19.30 20.16
CA GLY A 202 -0.68 -20.15 19.01
C GLY A 202 0.21 -19.50 17.99
N ASP A 203 0.67 -20.31 17.03
CA ASP A 203 1.54 -19.87 15.94
C ASP A 203 0.75 -19.62 14.65
N TYR A 204 1.21 -18.69 13.84
CA TYR A 204 0.61 -18.36 12.54
C TYR A 204 1.71 -17.99 11.54
N PRO A 205 1.45 -18.17 10.21
CA PRO A 205 2.41 -17.78 9.18
C PRO A 205 2.56 -16.26 9.12
N LYS A 206 3.79 -15.79 8.91
CA LYS A 206 4.12 -14.36 8.82
C LYS A 206 4.58 -13.99 7.41
N PHE A 207 4.07 -12.90 6.90
CA PHE A 207 4.40 -12.34 5.60
C PHE A 207 5.92 -12.07 5.47
N GLY A 208 6.44 -12.30 4.27
CA GLY A 208 7.87 -12.13 3.98
C GLY A 208 8.73 -13.36 4.23
N ASN A 209 8.13 -14.52 4.56
CA ASN A 209 8.82 -15.79 4.78
C ASN A 209 8.54 -16.85 3.70
N ASN A 210 7.97 -16.44 2.55
CA ASN A 210 7.60 -17.32 1.45
C ASN A 210 6.65 -18.45 1.90
N ASP A 211 5.62 -18.08 2.66
CA ASP A 211 4.55 -18.98 3.11
C ASP A 211 3.25 -18.61 2.39
N ALA A 212 2.80 -19.48 1.47
CA ALA A 212 1.62 -19.23 0.66
C ALA A 212 0.35 -18.93 1.48
N ARG A 213 0.23 -19.44 2.70
CA ARG A 213 -0.94 -19.21 3.55
C ARG A 213 -1.16 -17.73 3.89
N VAL A 214 -0.09 -16.96 4.04
CA VAL A 214 -0.18 -15.51 4.33
C VAL A 214 0.07 -14.68 3.08
N ASP A 215 0.89 -15.16 2.14
CA ASP A 215 1.15 -14.48 0.88
C ASP A 215 -0.14 -14.39 0.03
N ASP A 216 -0.96 -15.44 0.01
CA ASP A 216 -2.28 -15.44 -0.65
C ASP A 216 -3.24 -14.41 0.00
N ILE A 217 -3.19 -14.24 1.33
CA ILE A 217 -3.96 -13.19 2.01
C ILE A 217 -3.51 -11.80 1.55
N ALA A 218 -2.20 -11.58 1.44
CA ALA A 218 -1.67 -10.30 0.98
C ALA A 218 -2.07 -10.01 -0.48
N CYS A 219 -1.98 -10.99 -1.36
CA CYS A 219 -2.42 -10.88 -2.76
C CYS A 219 -3.92 -10.58 -2.87
N ASP A 220 -4.77 -11.31 -2.14
CA ASP A 220 -6.22 -11.08 -2.12
C ASP A 220 -6.57 -9.66 -1.63
N LEU A 221 -5.88 -9.16 -0.61
CA LEU A 221 -6.08 -7.79 -0.10
C LEU A 221 -5.78 -6.73 -1.17
N VAL A 222 -4.67 -6.89 -1.88
CA VAL A 222 -4.27 -5.98 -2.96
C VAL A 222 -5.31 -5.99 -4.07
N GLU A 223 -5.70 -7.18 -4.55
CA GLU A 223 -6.72 -7.32 -5.57
C GLU A 223 -8.08 -6.74 -5.16
N ARG A 224 -8.55 -7.05 -3.96
CA ARG A 224 -9.82 -6.54 -3.43
C ARG A 224 -9.84 -5.03 -3.41
N PHE A 225 -8.80 -4.42 -2.87
CA PHE A 225 -8.73 -2.96 -2.76
C PHE A 225 -8.63 -2.30 -4.14
N MET A 226 -7.81 -2.87 -5.03
CA MET A 226 -7.69 -2.37 -6.40
C MET A 226 -9.01 -2.45 -7.19
N LYS A 227 -9.72 -3.58 -7.10
CA LYS A 227 -11.05 -3.75 -7.73
C LYS A 227 -12.06 -2.71 -7.24
N LYS A 228 -11.96 -2.27 -5.97
CA LYS A 228 -12.82 -1.22 -5.44
C LYS A 228 -12.44 0.17 -5.97
N ILE A 229 -11.15 0.47 -6.01
CA ILE A 229 -10.62 1.72 -6.59
C ILE A 229 -11.00 1.84 -8.06
N GLN A 230 -10.88 0.77 -8.85
CA GLN A 230 -11.19 0.77 -10.29
C GLN A 230 -12.66 1.07 -10.63
N LYS A 231 -13.58 0.92 -9.65
CA LYS A 231 -15.00 1.29 -9.84
C LYS A 231 -15.25 2.79 -9.68
N MET A 232 -14.29 3.52 -9.12
CA MET A 232 -14.45 4.93 -8.80
C MET A 232 -14.11 5.80 -10.00
N HIS A 233 -14.82 6.92 -10.13
CA HIS A 233 -14.45 7.95 -11.09
C HIS A 233 -13.21 8.70 -10.62
N THR A 234 -12.20 8.74 -11.47
CA THR A 234 -10.92 9.40 -11.18
C THR A 234 -10.82 10.75 -11.89
N TYR A 235 -10.04 11.64 -11.30
CA TYR A 235 -9.79 12.96 -11.89
C TYR A 235 -9.21 12.83 -13.30
N ARG A 236 -9.84 13.51 -14.28
CA ARG A 236 -9.48 13.46 -15.71
C ARG A 236 -9.38 12.04 -16.28
N GLU A 237 -10.20 11.13 -15.76
CA GLU A 237 -10.26 9.74 -16.24
C GLU A 237 -8.92 9.01 -16.16
N ALA A 238 -8.05 9.41 -15.22
CA ALA A 238 -6.76 8.78 -15.02
C ALA A 238 -6.93 7.30 -14.63
N VAL A 239 -6.14 6.42 -15.24
CA VAL A 239 -6.17 4.98 -14.95
C VAL A 239 -5.57 4.73 -13.56
N PRO A 240 -6.32 4.14 -12.62
CA PRO A 240 -5.76 3.82 -11.31
C PRO A 240 -4.67 2.76 -11.42
N THR A 241 -3.54 3.01 -10.78
CA THR A 241 -2.47 2.03 -10.57
C THR A 241 -2.25 1.86 -9.07
N GLN A 242 -1.73 0.72 -8.64
CA GLN A 242 -1.47 0.48 -7.23
C GLN A 242 0.01 0.23 -6.99
N SER A 243 0.58 0.93 -6.02
CA SER A 243 1.96 0.76 -5.60
C SER A 243 2.06 0.24 -4.18
N ILE A 244 2.96 -0.72 -3.99
CA ILE A 244 3.25 -1.37 -2.72
C ILE A 244 4.74 -1.23 -2.51
N LEU A 245 5.15 -0.43 -1.54
CA LEU A 245 6.56 -0.18 -1.27
C LEU A 245 6.79 0.16 0.20
N THR A 246 8.01 -0.10 0.65
CA THR A 246 8.48 0.32 1.96
C THR A 246 9.22 1.65 1.83
N ILE A 247 8.77 2.66 2.54
CA ILE A 247 9.39 3.99 2.56
C ILE A 247 9.41 4.56 3.99
N THR A 248 10.20 5.60 4.20
CA THR A 248 10.36 6.26 5.50
C THR A 248 9.04 6.80 6.07
N SER A 249 8.10 7.24 5.22
CA SER A 249 6.77 7.67 5.64
C SER A 249 5.94 6.57 6.32
N ASN A 250 6.28 5.28 6.14
CA ASN A 250 5.63 4.18 6.85
C ASN A 250 5.78 4.28 8.38
N VAL A 251 6.84 4.93 8.85
CA VAL A 251 7.02 5.26 10.28
C VAL A 251 5.88 6.16 10.79
N VAL A 252 5.44 7.13 9.98
CA VAL A 252 4.33 8.03 10.34
C VAL A 252 3.03 7.27 10.38
N TYR A 253 2.75 6.42 9.38
CA TYR A 253 1.56 5.55 9.38
C TYR A 253 1.56 4.62 10.60
N GLY A 254 2.72 4.01 10.92
CA GLY A 254 2.89 3.16 12.09
C GLY A 254 2.59 3.89 13.40
N LYS A 255 3.09 5.11 13.57
CA LYS A 255 2.81 5.94 14.77
C LYS A 255 1.33 6.33 14.91
N LYS A 256 0.60 6.42 13.80
CA LYS A 256 -0.85 6.72 13.78
C LYS A 256 -1.72 5.48 14.00
N THR A 257 -1.16 4.29 13.85
CA THR A 257 -1.86 3.00 14.01
C THR A 257 -1.63 2.46 15.42
N GLY A 258 -2.68 2.08 16.11
CA GLY A 258 -2.62 1.42 17.41
C GLY A 258 -2.04 0.00 17.35
N ASN A 259 -2.14 -0.75 18.44
CA ASN A 259 -1.78 -2.17 18.45
C ASN A 259 -2.65 -2.96 17.49
N THR A 260 -2.09 -3.98 16.86
CA THR A 260 -2.76 -4.76 15.81
C THR A 260 -2.83 -6.24 16.14
N PRO A 261 -3.76 -7.01 15.55
CA PRO A 261 -3.99 -8.42 15.86
C PRO A 261 -2.80 -9.36 15.63
N ASP A 262 -1.78 -8.93 14.89
CA ASP A 262 -0.50 -9.64 14.71
C ASP A 262 0.48 -9.48 15.89
N GLY A 263 0.08 -8.73 16.93
CA GLY A 263 0.92 -8.43 18.10
C GLY A 263 1.86 -7.23 17.93
N ARG A 264 1.78 -6.52 16.80
CA ARG A 264 2.52 -5.27 16.64
C ARG A 264 2.05 -4.24 17.65
N ARG A 265 3.01 -3.57 18.30
CA ARG A 265 2.79 -2.45 19.23
C ARG A 265 2.88 -1.10 18.51
N ALA A 266 2.05 -0.14 18.96
CA ALA A 266 2.01 1.24 18.44
C ALA A 266 3.28 2.03 18.75
#